data_b6d73bc812ad4e4444036faa51227896
#
_entry.id   b6d73bc812ad4e4444036faa51227896
#
_cell.length_a   1.000
_cell.length_b   1.000
_cell.length_c   1.000
_cell.angle_alpha   90.00
_cell.angle_beta   90.00
_cell.angle_gamma   90.00
#
_symmetry.space_group_name_H-M   'P 1'
#
loop_
_entity.id
_entity.type
_entity.pdbx_description
1 polymer ?
#
loop_
_entity_poly.entity_id
_entity_poly.type
_entity_poly.pdbx_seq_one_letter_code
_entity_poly.pdbx_strand_id
1 'polypeptide(L)'
;MPMTKTLTFLLMLLFATTAFPHHGFGTFDLQGEVELQGTITGVDFVNPHAWVYLDVVNNQGQVESWRCEMRAATVLRRSGWTKELFVEGESIFITGAPDTRDSRSCYLSLVVFSDGSSAERYGQLRESTPIEDFSSRKLRLANGDLNISGDWAPEQFVMEDPQGRQGRLVPLSLAKDAPGDAPFSPWGSSRVTFTEEGRQVVESFDTRSPEDNPRMRCEITSIIFDWDFDGPVNRIVQEDNVIVMQYGRHSFNRLIHMDLEQHPENLEPSRSGHSIGRWESDVLVVDTLGFLPGMLSPPVPNSRMLHVEERFTFDTESMTLTRHFEATDPVYYEDTYLGSDTMKMADLPYGPDECKELTFVDFDQQ
;
A
#
# COMPACT_ATOMS: atom_id res chain seq x y z
N MET A 1 63.56 -3.55 41.86
CA MET A 1 62.25 -4.19 41.86
C MET A 1 61.30 -3.32 41.00
N PRO A 2 60.94 -3.70 39.83
CA PRO A 2 59.93 -2.96 39.05
C PRO A 2 58.55 -3.52 39.33
N MET A 3 57.60 -2.65 39.65
CA MET A 3 56.17 -2.93 39.74
C MET A 3 55.55 -3.05 38.34
N THR A 4 55.08 -4.22 38.00
CA THR A 4 54.27 -4.50 36.82
C THR A 4 52.83 -4.02 37.05
N LYS A 5 52.39 -3.00 36.28
CA LYS A 5 50.99 -2.59 36.23
C LYS A 5 50.24 -3.49 35.26
N THR A 6 49.36 -4.34 35.76
CA THR A 6 48.44 -5.15 34.98
C THR A 6 47.27 -4.26 34.51
N LEU A 7 47.17 -4.05 33.19
CA LEU A 7 46.08 -3.31 32.56
C LEU A 7 44.99 -4.29 32.22
N THR A 8 43.90 -4.29 32.98
CA THR A 8 42.71 -5.10 32.72
C THR A 8 41.86 -4.42 31.62
N PHE A 9 41.85 -5.02 30.44
CA PHE A 9 41.02 -4.57 29.32
C PHE A 9 39.59 -5.13 29.50
N LEU A 10 38.66 -4.27 29.89
CA LEU A 10 37.25 -4.61 30.01
C LEU A 10 36.64 -4.57 28.59
N LEU A 11 36.39 -5.74 27.99
CA LEU A 11 35.75 -5.91 26.69
C LEU A 11 34.25 -5.68 26.88
N MET A 12 33.75 -4.47 26.59
CA MET A 12 32.30 -4.20 26.46
C MET A 12 31.82 -4.84 25.18
N LEU A 13 31.11 -5.99 25.28
CA LEU A 13 30.28 -6.52 24.21
C LEU A 13 29.08 -5.58 24.03
N LEU A 14 29.14 -4.74 23.00
CA LEU A 14 27.99 -4.06 22.45
C LEU A 14 27.08 -5.11 21.79
N PHE A 15 26.01 -5.51 22.49
CA PHE A 15 24.89 -6.16 21.86
C PHE A 15 24.21 -5.10 20.96
N ALA A 16 24.54 -5.10 19.68
CA ALA A 16 23.74 -4.44 18.68
C ALA A 16 22.41 -5.23 18.60
N THR A 17 21.37 -4.72 19.25
CA THR A 17 20.02 -5.17 18.98
C THR A 17 19.73 -4.74 17.55
N THR A 18 19.64 -5.71 16.65
CA THR A 18 19.13 -5.49 15.30
C THR A 18 17.67 -5.05 15.46
N ALA A 19 17.43 -3.75 15.35
CA ALA A 19 16.09 -3.23 15.15
C ALA A 19 15.64 -3.69 13.76
N PHE A 20 14.81 -4.74 13.71
CA PHE A 20 14.10 -5.10 12.50
C PHE A 20 13.04 -4.01 12.26
N PRO A 21 13.05 -3.31 11.12
CA PRO A 21 11.97 -2.41 10.78
C PRO A 21 10.72 -3.25 10.52
N HIS A 22 9.78 -3.26 11.45
CA HIS A 22 8.48 -3.88 11.27
C HIS A 22 7.60 -2.95 10.43
N HIS A 23 7.65 -3.14 9.12
CA HIS A 23 6.73 -2.50 8.20
C HIS A 23 5.37 -3.20 8.30
N GLY A 24 4.33 -2.47 8.70
CA GLY A 24 2.94 -2.78 8.37
C GLY A 24 2.00 -3.17 9.51
N PHE A 25 2.45 -3.65 10.66
CA PHE A 25 1.55 -4.14 11.72
C PHE A 25 1.55 -3.27 13.00
N GLY A 26 2.14 -2.10 12.93
CA GLY A 26 2.05 -1.08 13.97
C GLY A 26 2.45 -1.58 15.35
N THR A 27 1.50 -1.55 16.27
CA THR A 27 1.65 -1.93 17.68
C THR A 27 1.13 -3.33 18.00
N PHE A 28 0.66 -4.08 17.01
CA PHE A 28 0.03 -5.38 17.24
C PHE A 28 1.06 -6.49 17.49
N ASP A 29 0.84 -7.27 18.55
CA ASP A 29 1.59 -8.49 18.82
C ASP A 29 1.04 -9.64 17.97
N LEU A 30 1.63 -9.88 16.80
CA LEU A 30 1.18 -10.92 15.87
C LEU A 30 1.40 -12.34 16.39
N GLN A 31 2.16 -12.53 17.47
CA GLN A 31 2.33 -13.83 18.13
C GLN A 31 1.30 -14.05 19.24
N GLY A 32 0.68 -12.96 19.73
CA GLY A 32 -0.40 -12.99 20.67
C GLY A 32 -1.75 -13.25 19.99
N GLU A 33 -2.73 -13.71 20.76
CA GLU A 33 -4.10 -13.88 20.31
C GLU A 33 -5.08 -13.41 21.36
N VAL A 34 -6.10 -12.69 20.94
CA VAL A 34 -7.27 -12.33 21.74
C VAL A 34 -8.52 -12.88 21.06
N GLU A 35 -9.45 -13.42 21.87
CA GLU A 35 -10.76 -13.88 21.45
C GLU A 35 -11.84 -12.97 22.05
N LEU A 36 -12.70 -12.43 21.21
CA LEU A 36 -13.73 -11.48 21.57
C LEU A 36 -15.10 -11.99 21.11
N GLN A 37 -16.02 -12.16 22.05
CA GLN A 37 -17.44 -12.39 21.76
C GLN A 37 -18.20 -11.12 22.15
N GLY A 38 -18.81 -10.45 21.18
CA GLY A 38 -19.43 -9.15 21.43
C GLY A 38 -20.60 -8.85 20.51
N THR A 39 -21.10 -7.63 20.63
CA THR A 39 -22.15 -7.05 19.79
C THR A 39 -21.58 -5.92 18.98
N ILE A 40 -21.79 -5.90 17.66
CA ILE A 40 -21.30 -4.86 16.78
C ILE A 40 -21.97 -3.52 17.14
N THR A 41 -21.15 -2.49 17.35
CA THR A 41 -21.60 -1.11 17.61
C THR A 41 -21.33 -0.17 16.44
N GLY A 42 -20.53 -0.60 15.47
CA GLY A 42 -20.27 0.17 14.25
C GLY A 42 -19.15 -0.41 13.40
N VAL A 43 -18.97 0.17 12.23
CA VAL A 43 -17.86 -0.14 11.32
C VAL A 43 -17.44 1.12 10.57
N ASP A 44 -16.15 1.41 10.60
CA ASP A 44 -15.50 2.37 9.70
C ASP A 44 -14.90 1.58 8.53
N PHE A 45 -15.57 1.57 7.38
CA PHE A 45 -15.13 0.84 6.19
C PHE A 45 -14.41 1.80 5.23
N VAL A 46 -13.23 2.29 5.66
CA VAL A 46 -12.48 3.39 5.07
C VAL A 46 -11.02 3.03 4.80
N ASN A 47 -10.28 3.91 4.16
CA ASN A 47 -8.84 3.85 4.01
C ASN A 47 -8.16 4.84 4.98
N PRO A 48 -6.91 4.63 5.40
CA PRO A 48 -6.02 3.52 5.03
C PRO A 48 -6.32 2.20 5.73
N HIS A 49 -7.08 2.18 6.83
CA HIS A 49 -7.45 1.00 7.58
C HIS A 49 -8.93 1.04 7.97
N ALA A 50 -9.64 -0.07 7.73
CA ALA A 50 -11.00 -0.23 8.21
C ALA A 50 -11.01 -0.72 9.66
N TRP A 51 -12.10 -0.41 10.38
CA TRP A 51 -12.26 -0.77 11.80
C TRP A 51 -13.65 -1.31 12.08
N VAL A 52 -13.73 -2.36 12.88
CA VAL A 52 -14.98 -2.82 13.47
C VAL A 52 -14.97 -2.51 14.96
N TYR A 53 -16.09 -1.98 15.46
CA TYR A 53 -16.33 -1.64 16.86
C TYR A 53 -17.32 -2.59 17.46
N LEU A 54 -17.08 -3.06 18.70
CA LEU A 54 -17.95 -4.00 19.39
C LEU A 54 -17.94 -3.79 20.90
N ASP A 55 -19.06 -4.06 21.53
CA ASP A 55 -19.19 -4.13 22.97
C ASP A 55 -19.04 -5.59 23.43
N VAL A 56 -18.12 -5.84 24.36
CA VAL A 56 -17.78 -7.14 24.91
C VAL A 56 -18.16 -7.14 26.41
N VAL A 57 -18.85 -8.17 26.89
CA VAL A 57 -19.11 -8.34 28.31
C VAL A 57 -17.97 -9.13 28.95
N ASN A 58 -17.23 -8.48 29.84
CA ASN A 58 -16.11 -9.11 30.53
C ASN A 58 -16.59 -10.12 31.64
N ASN A 59 -15.63 -10.86 32.21
CA ASN A 59 -15.90 -11.86 33.24
C ASN A 59 -16.56 -11.31 34.54
N GLN A 60 -16.60 -9.98 34.70
CA GLN A 60 -17.22 -9.29 35.82
C GLN A 60 -18.64 -8.78 35.48
N GLY A 61 -19.10 -9.04 34.23
CA GLY A 61 -20.39 -8.58 33.74
C GLY A 61 -20.42 -7.11 33.30
N GLN A 62 -19.25 -6.48 33.16
CA GLN A 62 -19.13 -5.10 32.69
C GLN A 62 -18.96 -5.07 31.17
N VAL A 63 -19.58 -4.08 30.55
CA VAL A 63 -19.42 -3.83 29.11
C VAL A 63 -18.11 -3.07 28.87
N GLU A 64 -17.29 -3.57 27.95
CA GLU A 64 -16.07 -2.95 27.48
C GLU A 64 -16.17 -2.74 25.99
N SER A 65 -15.95 -1.50 25.52
CA SER A 65 -15.92 -1.18 24.11
C SER A 65 -14.57 -1.53 23.52
N TRP A 66 -14.59 -2.38 22.50
CA TRP A 66 -13.44 -2.86 21.77
C TRP A 66 -13.46 -2.37 20.33
N ARG A 67 -12.29 -2.35 19.71
CA ARG A 67 -12.15 -2.12 18.28
C ARG A 67 -11.12 -3.06 17.69
N CYS A 68 -11.35 -3.52 16.46
CA CYS A 68 -10.39 -4.34 15.75
C CYS A 68 -10.12 -3.75 14.36
N GLU A 69 -8.84 -3.54 14.10
CA GLU A 69 -8.35 -3.06 12.80
C GLU A 69 -8.46 -4.17 11.76
N MET A 70 -8.87 -3.79 10.57
CA MET A 70 -8.90 -4.62 9.36
C MET A 70 -7.94 -4.05 8.31
N ARG A 71 -7.87 -4.67 7.14
CA ARG A 71 -7.14 -4.15 5.98
C ARG A 71 -7.82 -2.88 5.43
N ALA A 72 -7.14 -2.19 4.54
CA ALA A 72 -7.70 -1.05 3.82
C ALA A 72 -9.04 -1.42 3.13
N ALA A 73 -10.03 -0.54 3.18
CA ALA A 73 -11.35 -0.79 2.59
C ALA A 73 -11.27 -1.15 1.10
N THR A 74 -10.35 -0.54 0.35
CA THR A 74 -10.10 -0.87 -1.07
C THR A 74 -9.75 -2.34 -1.25
N VAL A 75 -8.85 -2.86 -0.42
CA VAL A 75 -8.42 -4.27 -0.48
C VAL A 75 -9.55 -5.20 -0.05
N LEU A 76 -10.26 -4.84 1.02
CA LEU A 76 -11.41 -5.61 1.53
C LEU A 76 -12.51 -5.74 0.47
N ARG A 77 -12.89 -4.63 -0.20
CA ARG A 77 -13.89 -4.65 -1.27
C ARG A 77 -13.50 -5.59 -2.40
N ARG A 78 -12.24 -5.58 -2.82
CA ARG A 78 -11.73 -6.46 -3.86
C ARG A 78 -11.75 -7.93 -3.43
N SER A 79 -11.56 -8.21 -2.15
CA SER A 79 -11.69 -9.55 -1.56
C SER A 79 -13.14 -9.96 -1.28
N GLY A 80 -14.12 -9.10 -1.59
CA GLY A 80 -15.55 -9.40 -1.42
C GLY A 80 -16.13 -9.02 -0.06
N TRP A 81 -15.34 -8.36 0.79
CA TRP A 81 -15.87 -7.81 2.04
C TRP A 81 -16.67 -6.55 1.73
N THR A 82 -17.78 -6.36 2.44
CA THR A 82 -18.60 -5.16 2.33
C THR A 82 -18.95 -4.64 3.73
N LYS A 83 -19.36 -3.36 3.79
CA LYS A 83 -19.80 -2.74 5.03
C LYS A 83 -21.02 -3.45 5.62
N GLU A 84 -21.89 -3.96 4.77
CA GLU A 84 -23.15 -4.63 5.13
C GLU A 84 -22.95 -5.96 5.84
N LEU A 85 -21.75 -6.55 5.82
CA LEU A 85 -21.41 -7.72 6.64
C LEU A 85 -21.42 -7.40 8.15
N PHE A 86 -21.23 -6.13 8.52
CA PHE A 86 -21.12 -5.68 9.91
C PHE A 86 -22.39 -4.95 10.34
N VAL A 87 -23.44 -5.72 10.65
CA VAL A 87 -24.75 -5.17 11.05
C VAL A 87 -24.73 -4.77 12.52
N GLU A 88 -24.96 -3.49 12.82
CA GLU A 88 -25.04 -2.99 14.20
C GLU A 88 -26.12 -3.73 15.00
N GLY A 89 -25.78 -4.13 16.22
CA GLY A 89 -26.65 -4.89 17.10
C GLY A 89 -26.55 -6.41 16.95
N GLU A 90 -25.90 -6.90 15.89
CA GLU A 90 -25.67 -8.33 15.70
C GLU A 90 -24.49 -8.84 16.51
N SER A 91 -24.57 -10.12 16.90
CA SER A 91 -23.49 -10.82 17.60
C SER A 91 -22.34 -11.12 16.64
N ILE A 92 -21.12 -10.98 17.14
CA ILE A 92 -19.90 -11.27 16.39
C ILE A 92 -18.88 -11.96 17.29
N PHE A 93 -18.11 -12.89 16.70
CA PHE A 93 -16.92 -13.45 17.33
C PHE A 93 -15.69 -13.07 16.49
N ILE A 94 -14.66 -12.54 17.15
CA ILE A 94 -13.41 -12.12 16.50
C ILE A 94 -12.24 -12.77 17.20
N THR A 95 -11.29 -13.31 16.43
CA THR A 95 -9.92 -13.54 16.90
C THR A 95 -8.98 -12.52 16.27
N GLY A 96 -7.97 -12.08 17.00
CA GLY A 96 -7.02 -11.09 16.49
C GLY A 96 -5.74 -10.99 17.30
N ALA A 97 -4.76 -10.30 16.74
CA ALA A 97 -3.53 -9.95 17.42
C ALA A 97 -3.78 -8.77 18.37
N PRO A 98 -3.46 -8.85 19.67
CA PRO A 98 -3.70 -7.76 20.60
C PRO A 98 -2.77 -6.58 20.31
N ASP A 99 -3.25 -5.36 20.55
CA ASP A 99 -2.42 -4.16 20.51
C ASP A 99 -1.61 -4.05 21.82
N THR A 100 -0.32 -3.76 21.70
CA THR A 100 0.58 -3.61 22.86
C THR A 100 0.44 -2.27 23.59
N ARG A 101 -0.25 -1.28 22.98
CA ARG A 101 -0.47 0.06 23.55
C ARG A 101 -1.90 0.27 24.00
N ASP A 102 -2.87 -0.33 23.32
CA ASP A 102 -4.29 -0.25 23.66
C ASP A 102 -4.83 -1.64 23.98
N SER A 103 -5.09 -1.89 25.26
CA SER A 103 -5.57 -3.18 25.76
C SER A 103 -6.96 -3.58 25.26
N ARG A 104 -7.69 -2.67 24.60
CA ARG A 104 -9.02 -2.90 24.02
C ARG A 104 -9.02 -2.74 22.50
N SER A 105 -7.88 -2.99 21.89
CA SER A 105 -7.69 -2.96 20.44
C SER A 105 -7.07 -4.27 19.95
N CYS A 106 -7.47 -4.70 18.76
CA CYS A 106 -6.86 -5.84 18.08
C CYS A 106 -6.69 -5.60 16.59
N TYR A 107 -5.82 -6.40 15.97
CA TYR A 107 -5.75 -6.56 14.51
C TYR A 107 -6.47 -7.86 14.15
N LEU A 108 -7.62 -7.73 13.50
CA LEU A 108 -8.51 -8.86 13.19
C LEU A 108 -7.77 -9.95 12.42
N SER A 109 -7.88 -11.20 12.85
CA SER A 109 -7.39 -12.38 12.15
C SER A 109 -8.52 -13.20 11.52
N LEU A 110 -9.56 -13.44 12.27
CA LEU A 110 -10.77 -14.17 11.86
C LEU A 110 -11.99 -13.49 12.44
N VAL A 111 -13.06 -13.43 11.68
CA VAL A 111 -14.40 -13.07 12.16
C VAL A 111 -15.39 -14.19 11.87
N VAL A 112 -16.30 -14.43 12.81
CA VAL A 112 -17.48 -15.29 12.65
C VAL A 112 -18.71 -14.45 12.92
N PHE A 113 -19.60 -14.36 11.93
CA PHE A 113 -20.84 -13.58 11.99
C PHE A 113 -21.98 -14.35 12.66
N SER A 114 -23.09 -13.67 12.99
CA SER A 114 -24.25 -14.25 13.68
C SER A 114 -24.92 -15.38 12.90
N ASP A 115 -24.82 -15.40 11.57
CA ASP A 115 -25.35 -16.45 10.69
C ASP A 115 -24.43 -17.68 10.58
N GLY A 116 -23.28 -17.66 11.27
CA GLY A 116 -22.27 -18.72 11.25
C GLY A 116 -21.30 -18.64 10.07
N SER A 117 -21.44 -17.69 9.17
CA SER A 117 -20.42 -17.42 8.14
C SER A 117 -19.16 -16.85 8.78
N SER A 118 -18.00 -17.06 8.12
CA SER A 118 -16.74 -16.57 8.65
C SER A 118 -15.85 -16.01 7.54
N ALA A 119 -14.95 -15.13 7.93
CA ALA A 119 -13.97 -14.53 7.04
C ALA A 119 -12.62 -14.36 7.75
N GLU A 120 -11.56 -14.78 7.10
CA GLU A 120 -10.18 -14.54 7.52
C GLU A 120 -9.65 -13.25 6.90
N ARG A 121 -8.75 -12.55 7.58
CA ARG A 121 -8.18 -11.25 7.16
C ARG A 121 -7.74 -11.21 5.70
N TYR A 122 -7.08 -12.27 5.23
CA TYR A 122 -6.60 -12.40 3.86
C TYR A 122 -7.47 -13.34 3.01
N GLY A 123 -8.61 -13.77 3.56
CA GLY A 123 -9.55 -14.63 2.87
C GLY A 123 -10.26 -13.91 1.73
N GLN A 124 -10.59 -14.69 0.68
CA GLN A 124 -11.35 -14.22 -0.47
C GLN A 124 -12.81 -14.66 -0.30
N LEU A 125 -13.73 -13.72 -0.22
CA LEU A 125 -15.19 -13.96 -0.13
C LEU A 125 -15.86 -13.99 -1.51
N ARG A 126 -15.11 -13.61 -2.55
CA ARG A 126 -15.56 -13.68 -3.95
C ARG A 126 -14.39 -14.07 -4.85
N GLU A 127 -14.70 -14.54 -6.06
CA GLU A 127 -13.70 -14.69 -7.11
C GLU A 127 -13.32 -13.32 -7.68
N SER A 128 -12.01 -13.10 -7.89
CA SER A 128 -11.50 -11.91 -8.56
C SER A 128 -11.57 -12.13 -10.06
N THR A 129 -12.64 -11.65 -10.68
CA THR A 129 -12.86 -11.73 -12.14
C THR A 129 -12.93 -10.32 -12.71
N PRO A 130 -12.27 -10.04 -13.86
CA PRO A 130 -12.36 -8.74 -14.51
C PRO A 130 -13.80 -8.34 -14.82
N ILE A 131 -14.13 -7.05 -14.65
CA ILE A 131 -15.47 -6.51 -14.92
C ILE A 131 -15.75 -6.27 -16.41
N GLU A 132 -14.69 -6.13 -17.23
CA GLU A 132 -14.83 -5.94 -18.68
C GLU A 132 -14.74 -7.26 -19.44
N ASP A 133 -15.59 -7.40 -20.47
CA ASP A 133 -15.44 -8.43 -21.49
C ASP A 133 -14.41 -7.97 -22.54
N PHE A 134 -13.25 -8.59 -22.53
CA PHE A 134 -12.14 -8.24 -23.43
C PHE A 134 -12.34 -8.63 -24.88
N SER A 135 -13.27 -9.54 -25.15
CA SER A 135 -13.51 -10.04 -26.52
C SER A 135 -13.97 -8.94 -27.49
N SER A 136 -14.57 -7.88 -26.97
CA SER A 136 -15.07 -6.73 -27.73
C SER A 136 -14.17 -5.48 -27.67
N ARG A 137 -13.07 -5.52 -26.91
CA ARG A 137 -12.19 -4.37 -26.69
C ARG A 137 -11.44 -3.99 -27.97
N LYS A 138 -11.50 -2.72 -28.32
CA LYS A 138 -10.61 -2.17 -29.35
C LYS A 138 -9.21 -2.00 -28.78
N LEU A 139 -8.26 -2.79 -29.26
CA LEU A 139 -6.88 -2.79 -28.79
C LEU A 139 -6.08 -1.57 -29.24
N ARG A 140 -6.55 -0.86 -30.28
CA ARG A 140 -5.91 0.37 -30.78
C ARG A 140 -6.94 1.49 -30.95
N LEU A 141 -6.50 2.70 -30.71
CA LEU A 141 -7.21 3.94 -31.01
C LEU A 141 -7.19 4.26 -32.51
N ALA A 142 -7.95 5.25 -32.91
CA ALA A 142 -8.01 5.67 -34.33
C ALA A 142 -6.69 6.20 -34.86
N ASN A 143 -5.84 6.76 -34.01
CA ASN A 143 -4.49 7.25 -34.35
C ASN A 143 -3.45 6.14 -34.46
N GLY A 144 -3.81 4.88 -34.12
CA GLY A 144 -2.94 3.72 -34.17
C GLY A 144 -2.27 3.35 -32.86
N ASP A 145 -2.28 4.20 -31.86
CA ASP A 145 -1.72 3.94 -30.52
C ASP A 145 -2.45 2.80 -29.81
N LEU A 146 -1.76 2.09 -28.92
CA LEU A 146 -2.42 1.10 -28.07
C LEU A 146 -3.46 1.76 -27.19
N ASN A 147 -4.61 1.11 -27.06
CA ASN A 147 -5.69 1.54 -26.20
C ASN A 147 -5.49 0.97 -24.78
N ILE A 148 -4.87 1.76 -23.92
CA ILE A 148 -4.69 1.45 -22.49
C ILE A 148 -5.77 2.08 -21.60
N SER A 149 -6.78 2.75 -22.17
CA SER A 149 -7.91 3.30 -21.40
C SER A 149 -8.65 2.17 -20.68
N GLY A 150 -9.17 2.43 -19.49
CA GLY A 150 -9.93 1.46 -18.70
C GLY A 150 -9.56 1.48 -17.24
N ASP A 151 -10.17 0.56 -16.49
CA ASP A 151 -9.93 0.39 -15.06
C ASP A 151 -8.88 -0.71 -14.82
N TRP A 152 -7.86 -0.36 -14.08
CA TRP A 152 -6.68 -1.18 -13.84
C TRP A 152 -6.44 -1.36 -12.34
N ALA A 153 -6.03 -2.55 -11.93
CA ALA A 153 -5.68 -2.81 -10.54
C ALA A 153 -4.48 -3.77 -10.45
N PRO A 154 -3.61 -3.61 -9.44
CA PRO A 154 -2.58 -4.58 -9.19
C PRO A 154 -3.20 -5.92 -8.81
N GLU A 155 -2.48 -7.00 -9.04
CA GLU A 155 -2.92 -8.30 -8.55
C GLU A 155 -3.06 -8.27 -7.02
N GLN A 156 -4.11 -8.88 -6.50
CA GLN A 156 -4.31 -8.98 -5.06
C GLN A 156 -3.24 -9.87 -4.44
N PHE A 157 -2.82 -9.49 -3.23
CA PHE A 157 -1.91 -10.29 -2.42
C PHE A 157 -2.67 -10.95 -1.28
N VAL A 158 -2.35 -12.20 -1.02
CA VAL A 158 -2.82 -12.96 0.12
C VAL A 158 -1.62 -13.42 0.94
N MET A 159 -1.84 -13.69 2.22
CA MET A 159 -0.80 -14.28 3.06
C MET A 159 -0.90 -15.80 3.02
N GLU A 160 0.24 -16.51 3.09
CA GLU A 160 0.24 -17.99 3.18
C GLU A 160 -0.59 -18.47 4.36
N ASP A 161 -0.51 -17.79 5.52
CA ASP A 161 -1.48 -17.93 6.59
C ASP A 161 -2.61 -16.90 6.38
N PRO A 162 -3.82 -17.31 5.99
CA PRO A 162 -4.93 -16.39 5.73
C PRO A 162 -5.34 -15.55 6.95
N GLN A 163 -5.04 -16.00 8.15
CA GLN A 163 -5.25 -15.22 9.38
C GLN A 163 -4.20 -14.12 9.56
N GLY A 164 -3.07 -14.21 8.83
CA GLY A 164 -2.06 -13.17 8.80
C GLY A 164 -1.15 -13.14 10.01
N ARG A 165 -1.03 -14.26 10.73
CA ARG A 165 -0.16 -14.37 11.89
C ARG A 165 1.28 -14.70 11.53
N GLN A 166 1.49 -15.41 10.42
CA GLN A 166 2.80 -15.80 9.90
C GLN A 166 2.73 -16.09 8.40
N GLY A 167 3.90 -16.32 7.80
CA GLY A 167 3.99 -16.55 6.38
C GLY A 167 4.35 -15.27 5.61
N ARG A 168 4.32 -15.35 4.31
CA ARG A 168 4.66 -14.26 3.40
C ARG A 168 3.46 -13.85 2.55
N LEU A 169 3.49 -12.63 2.07
CA LEU A 169 2.54 -12.17 1.07
C LEU A 169 2.93 -12.79 -0.28
N VAL A 170 1.95 -13.37 -0.95
CA VAL A 170 2.09 -13.93 -2.28
C VAL A 170 0.99 -13.41 -3.20
N PRO A 171 1.26 -13.25 -4.50
CA PRO A 171 0.21 -12.93 -5.47
C PRO A 171 -0.90 -13.98 -5.42
N LEU A 172 -2.15 -13.55 -5.52
CA LEU A 172 -3.32 -14.44 -5.46
C LEU A 172 -3.24 -15.57 -6.50
N SER A 173 -2.72 -15.29 -7.70
CA SER A 173 -2.51 -16.29 -8.76
C SER A 173 -1.49 -17.37 -8.39
N LEU A 174 -0.57 -17.07 -7.48
CA LEU A 174 0.48 -17.98 -7.03
C LEU A 174 0.22 -18.60 -5.66
N ALA A 175 -0.84 -18.18 -4.96
CA ALA A 175 -1.12 -18.58 -3.58
C ALA A 175 -1.25 -20.12 -3.39
N LYS A 176 -1.66 -20.84 -4.43
CA LYS A 176 -1.81 -22.30 -4.40
C LYS A 176 -0.53 -23.06 -4.73
N ASP A 177 0.41 -22.45 -5.44
CA ASP A 177 1.56 -23.10 -6.06
C ASP A 177 2.90 -22.43 -5.71
N ALA A 178 2.89 -21.41 -4.85
CA ALA A 178 4.09 -20.66 -4.51
C ALA A 178 5.09 -21.53 -3.73
N PRO A 179 6.32 -21.76 -4.26
CA PRO A 179 7.36 -22.48 -3.52
C PRO A 179 7.72 -21.71 -2.24
N GLY A 180 7.85 -22.43 -1.10
CA GLY A 180 8.12 -21.87 0.23
C GLY A 180 9.35 -20.98 0.36
N ASP A 181 10.24 -20.94 -0.61
CA ASP A 181 11.55 -20.27 -0.58
C ASP A 181 11.68 -19.12 -1.60
N ALA A 182 10.69 -18.85 -2.45
CA ALA A 182 10.80 -17.78 -3.42
C ALA A 182 10.84 -16.43 -2.69
N PRO A 183 11.90 -15.62 -2.88
CA PRO A 183 11.94 -14.27 -2.32
C PRO A 183 10.83 -13.44 -2.98
N PHE A 184 9.89 -12.98 -2.17
CA PHE A 184 8.81 -12.13 -2.64
C PHE A 184 8.96 -10.73 -2.03
N SER A 185 8.97 -9.73 -2.89
CA SER A 185 8.79 -8.33 -2.49
C SER A 185 7.62 -7.76 -3.28
N PRO A 186 6.52 -7.42 -2.61
CA PRO A 186 5.37 -6.79 -3.28
C PRO A 186 5.72 -5.44 -3.92
N TRP A 187 6.84 -4.84 -3.53
CA TRP A 187 7.27 -3.50 -3.92
C TRP A 187 8.41 -3.49 -4.96
N GLY A 188 8.62 -4.61 -5.68
CA GLY A 188 9.84 -4.75 -6.48
C GLY A 188 11.10 -4.77 -5.60
N SER A 189 12.13 -5.45 -6.05
CA SER A 189 13.37 -5.61 -5.28
C SER A 189 14.38 -4.51 -5.56
N SER A 190 13.95 -3.31 -5.91
CA SER A 190 14.91 -2.28 -6.22
C SER A 190 15.60 -1.79 -4.94
N ARG A 191 16.90 -1.98 -4.91
CA ARG A 191 17.76 -1.41 -3.89
C ARG A 191 18.37 -0.16 -4.47
N VAL A 192 18.19 0.97 -3.81
CA VAL A 192 18.89 2.20 -4.12
C VAL A 192 20.01 2.38 -3.12
N THR A 193 21.17 2.82 -3.58
CA THR A 193 22.27 3.25 -2.71
C THR A 193 22.02 4.71 -2.33
N PHE A 194 21.87 4.95 -1.04
CA PHE A 194 21.60 6.31 -0.54
C PHE A 194 22.88 7.09 -0.33
N THR A 195 22.84 8.39 -0.61
CA THR A 195 23.80 9.36 -0.10
C THR A 195 23.77 9.39 1.42
N GLU A 196 24.71 10.10 2.06
CA GLU A 196 24.66 10.28 3.52
C GLU A 196 23.39 10.98 3.97
N GLU A 197 22.94 11.98 3.22
CA GLU A 197 21.69 12.71 3.49
C GLU A 197 20.46 11.80 3.32
N GLY A 198 20.44 10.98 2.28
CA GLY A 198 19.37 9.99 2.06
C GLY A 198 19.28 8.97 3.19
N ARG A 199 20.42 8.45 3.69
CA ARG A 199 20.45 7.52 4.84
C ARG A 199 19.85 8.14 6.08
N GLN A 200 20.19 9.39 6.40
CA GLN A 200 19.66 10.09 7.56
C GLN A 200 18.13 10.23 7.50
N VAL A 201 17.57 10.53 6.34
CA VAL A 201 16.12 10.60 6.16
C VAL A 201 15.47 9.23 6.35
N VAL A 202 16.02 8.17 5.73
CA VAL A 202 15.52 6.79 5.87
C VAL A 202 15.54 6.30 7.31
N GLU A 203 16.62 6.60 8.06
CA GLU A 203 16.77 6.19 9.47
C GLU A 203 15.82 6.94 10.40
N SER A 204 15.48 8.19 10.08
CA SER A 204 14.58 9.01 10.90
C SER A 204 13.09 8.80 10.58
N PHE A 205 12.77 8.14 9.45
CA PHE A 205 11.40 7.96 9.00
C PHE A 205 10.58 7.07 9.95
N ASP A 206 9.49 7.59 10.50
CA ASP A 206 8.51 6.82 11.27
C ASP A 206 7.23 6.60 10.44
N THR A 207 7.00 5.36 10.02
CA THR A 207 5.79 4.97 9.27
C THR A 207 4.48 5.25 9.99
N ARG A 208 4.53 5.44 11.32
CA ARG A 208 3.38 5.71 12.18
C ARG A 208 3.21 7.19 12.52
N SER A 209 4.19 8.01 12.16
CA SER A 209 4.08 9.46 12.33
C SER A 209 3.21 10.04 11.22
N PRO A 210 2.10 10.73 11.53
CA PRO A 210 1.34 11.46 10.52
C PRO A 210 2.17 12.52 9.80
N GLU A 211 3.21 13.06 10.45
CA GLU A 211 4.13 14.03 9.86
C GLU A 211 4.95 13.41 8.73
N ASP A 212 5.45 12.20 8.95
CA ASP A 212 6.33 11.50 8.01
C ASP A 212 5.54 10.73 6.94
N ASN A 213 4.39 10.15 7.31
CA ASN A 213 3.60 9.30 6.45
C ASN A 213 2.34 10.01 5.93
N PRO A 214 2.35 10.55 4.70
CA PRO A 214 1.22 11.32 4.15
C PRO A 214 -0.07 10.52 4.04
N ARG A 215 0.00 9.19 3.91
CA ARG A 215 -1.20 8.32 3.84
C ARG A 215 -2.06 8.43 5.10
N MET A 216 -1.46 8.70 6.25
CA MET A 216 -2.19 8.86 7.51
C MET A 216 -3.03 10.14 7.54
N ARG A 217 -2.67 11.12 6.68
CA ARG A 217 -3.42 12.38 6.48
C ARG A 217 -4.28 12.38 5.22
N CYS A 218 -4.50 11.22 4.60
CA CYS A 218 -5.21 11.10 3.32
C CYS A 218 -4.58 11.93 2.19
N GLU A 219 -3.27 12.11 2.23
CA GLU A 219 -2.50 12.80 1.20
C GLU A 219 -1.77 11.81 0.29
N ILE A 220 -1.58 12.19 -0.97
CA ILE A 220 -0.79 11.38 -1.90
C ILE A 220 0.66 11.28 -1.41
N THR A 221 1.22 10.09 -1.54
CA THR A 221 2.65 9.84 -1.30
C THR A 221 3.44 10.17 -2.56
N SER A 222 3.21 9.43 -3.63
CA SER A 222 3.84 9.67 -4.94
C SER A 222 3.09 8.99 -6.08
N ILE A 223 3.45 9.35 -7.31
CA ILE A 223 2.97 8.68 -8.53
C ILE A 223 3.47 7.22 -8.64
N ILE A 224 4.51 6.84 -7.92
CA ILE A 224 5.03 5.48 -7.89
C ILE A 224 4.28 4.64 -6.87
N PHE A 225 4.25 5.10 -5.63
CA PHE A 225 3.73 4.33 -4.50
C PHE A 225 2.21 4.16 -4.53
N ASP A 226 1.48 5.24 -4.81
CA ASP A 226 0.01 5.21 -4.78
C ASP A 226 -0.61 4.53 -6.01
N TRP A 227 0.21 4.15 -6.99
CA TRP A 227 -0.24 3.42 -8.16
C TRP A 227 -0.63 1.98 -7.86
N ASP A 228 0.14 1.28 -7.03
CA ASP A 228 -0.07 -0.14 -6.75
C ASP A 228 -0.28 -0.48 -5.27
N PHE A 229 0.17 0.38 -4.35
CA PHE A 229 0.13 0.07 -2.92
C PHE A 229 -1.29 -0.01 -2.36
N ASP A 230 -1.54 -1.08 -1.61
CA ASP A 230 -2.83 -1.50 -1.07
C ASP A 230 -3.91 -1.73 -2.14
N GLY A 231 -3.50 -2.07 -3.35
CA GLY A 231 -4.38 -2.61 -4.36
C GLY A 231 -5.49 -1.67 -4.86
N PRO A 232 -5.21 -0.37 -5.15
CA PRO A 232 -6.23 0.54 -5.65
C PRO A 232 -6.73 0.10 -7.03
N VAL A 233 -7.95 0.48 -7.36
CA VAL A 233 -8.42 0.45 -8.73
C VAL A 233 -8.15 1.82 -9.32
N ASN A 234 -7.29 1.88 -10.34
CA ASN A 234 -6.94 3.11 -11.05
C ASN A 234 -7.68 3.15 -12.38
N ARG A 235 -7.87 4.35 -12.93
CA ARG A 235 -8.45 4.52 -14.25
C ARG A 235 -7.51 5.29 -15.16
N ILE A 236 -7.34 4.82 -16.40
CA ILE A 236 -6.65 5.52 -17.47
C ILE A 236 -7.68 5.98 -18.50
N VAL A 237 -7.60 7.25 -18.88
CA VAL A 237 -8.40 7.84 -19.96
C VAL A 237 -7.43 8.46 -20.96
N GLN A 238 -7.46 7.98 -22.21
CA GLN A 238 -6.68 8.55 -23.31
C GLN A 238 -7.56 9.52 -24.10
N GLU A 239 -7.11 10.77 -24.16
CA GLU A 239 -7.67 11.83 -25.00
C GLU A 239 -6.65 12.23 -26.06
N ASP A 240 -7.02 13.10 -27.01
CA ASP A 240 -6.16 13.41 -28.16
C ASP A 240 -4.75 13.89 -27.77
N ASN A 241 -4.63 14.77 -26.78
CA ASN A 241 -3.36 15.41 -26.39
C ASN A 241 -2.96 15.12 -24.93
N VAL A 242 -3.73 14.31 -24.21
CA VAL A 242 -3.46 14.03 -22.82
C VAL A 242 -3.89 12.62 -22.45
N ILE A 243 -3.10 11.96 -21.60
CA ILE A 243 -3.54 10.77 -20.89
C ILE A 243 -3.78 11.17 -19.44
N VAL A 244 -5.00 10.91 -18.96
CA VAL A 244 -5.37 11.15 -17.56
C VAL A 244 -5.26 9.85 -16.81
N MET A 245 -4.37 9.78 -15.83
CA MET A 245 -4.27 8.70 -14.86
C MET A 245 -4.99 9.10 -13.58
N GLN A 246 -6.11 8.46 -13.31
CA GLN A 246 -6.90 8.65 -12.10
C GLN A 246 -6.50 7.57 -11.10
N TYR A 247 -5.89 7.99 -10.01
CA TYR A 247 -5.44 7.09 -8.95
C TYR A 247 -6.61 6.78 -8.02
N GLY A 248 -6.85 5.51 -7.75
CA GLY A 248 -7.89 5.07 -6.82
C GLY A 248 -7.51 5.34 -5.36
N ARG A 249 -6.22 5.52 -5.08
CA ARG A 249 -5.73 5.98 -3.79
C ARG A 249 -5.77 7.51 -3.75
N HIS A 250 -6.38 8.10 -2.71
CA HIS A 250 -6.52 9.55 -2.48
C HIS A 250 -7.21 10.32 -3.62
N SER A 251 -7.81 9.63 -4.58
CA SER A 251 -8.63 10.17 -5.69
C SER A 251 -7.96 11.33 -6.43
N PHE A 252 -6.64 11.26 -6.66
CA PHE A 252 -5.96 12.31 -7.41
C PHE A 252 -5.81 11.97 -8.89
N ASN A 253 -5.67 12.99 -9.71
CA ASN A 253 -5.46 12.86 -11.15
C ASN A 253 -4.04 13.30 -11.52
N ARG A 254 -3.39 12.53 -12.38
CA ARG A 254 -2.13 12.88 -13.03
C ARG A 254 -2.40 13.08 -14.51
N LEU A 255 -1.93 14.20 -15.05
CA LEU A 255 -2.01 14.51 -16.47
C LEU A 255 -0.67 14.22 -17.14
N ILE A 256 -0.69 13.44 -18.21
CA ILE A 256 0.47 13.19 -19.06
C ILE A 256 0.22 13.92 -20.37
N HIS A 257 0.99 14.98 -20.63
CA HIS A 257 0.88 15.80 -21.85
C HIS A 257 1.52 15.07 -23.01
N MET A 258 0.73 14.77 -24.04
CA MET A 258 1.17 14.02 -25.23
C MET A 258 1.56 14.93 -26.38
N ASP A 259 1.32 16.24 -26.26
CA ASP A 259 1.59 17.27 -27.27
C ASP A 259 2.81 18.12 -26.93
N LEU A 260 3.49 17.86 -25.83
CA LEU A 260 4.68 18.60 -25.40
C LEU A 260 5.94 17.77 -25.66
N GLU A 261 6.95 18.39 -26.26
CA GLU A 261 8.28 17.78 -26.46
C GLU A 261 9.25 18.06 -25.29
N GLN A 262 8.98 19.10 -24.49
CA GLN A 262 9.82 19.53 -23.37
C GLN A 262 8.96 20.06 -22.22
N HIS A 263 9.46 19.90 -21.01
CA HIS A 263 8.85 20.52 -19.84
C HIS A 263 8.95 22.04 -19.90
N PRO A 264 7.94 22.77 -19.39
CA PRO A 264 8.03 24.22 -19.23
C PRO A 264 9.19 24.63 -18.32
N GLU A 265 9.86 25.74 -18.63
CA GLU A 265 10.98 26.25 -17.83
C GLU A 265 10.59 26.62 -16.39
N ASN A 266 9.34 27.06 -16.19
CA ASN A 266 8.83 27.50 -14.90
C ASN A 266 7.73 26.55 -14.41
N LEU A 267 8.13 25.36 -13.94
CA LEU A 267 7.22 24.39 -13.33
C LEU A 267 6.86 24.80 -11.90
N GLU A 268 5.56 24.85 -11.60
CA GLU A 268 5.11 24.84 -10.21
C GLU A 268 5.22 23.41 -9.67
N PRO A 269 6.05 23.15 -8.62
CA PRO A 269 6.19 21.81 -8.09
C PRO A 269 4.90 21.29 -7.48
N SER A 270 4.62 20.01 -7.71
CA SER A 270 3.47 19.32 -7.14
C SER A 270 3.87 17.92 -6.63
N ARG A 271 2.98 17.25 -5.91
CA ARG A 271 3.20 15.87 -5.48
C ARG A 271 3.26 14.89 -6.65
N SER A 272 2.54 15.15 -7.73
CA SER A 272 2.52 14.33 -8.94
C SER A 272 3.56 14.73 -9.98
N GLY A 273 4.26 15.85 -9.77
CA GLY A 273 5.15 16.42 -10.77
C GLY A 273 4.41 16.94 -12.00
N HIS A 274 5.14 17.21 -13.06
CA HIS A 274 4.64 17.52 -14.40
C HIS A 274 5.13 16.43 -15.36
N SER A 275 4.20 15.78 -16.06
CA SER A 275 4.50 14.63 -16.93
C SER A 275 4.29 14.97 -18.39
N ILE A 276 5.27 14.58 -19.22
CA ILE A 276 5.14 14.56 -20.68
C ILE A 276 5.28 13.12 -21.16
N GLY A 277 4.53 12.76 -22.21
CA GLY A 277 4.48 11.40 -22.73
C GLY A 277 4.74 11.34 -24.22
N ARG A 278 5.23 10.19 -24.66
CA ARG A 278 5.34 9.87 -26.09
C ARG A 278 5.18 8.36 -26.28
N TRP A 279 4.70 7.98 -27.44
CA TRP A 279 4.71 6.58 -27.85
C TRP A 279 6.02 6.26 -28.59
N GLU A 280 6.75 5.26 -28.12
CA GLU A 280 7.88 4.63 -28.81
C GLU A 280 7.44 3.25 -29.29
N SER A 281 6.93 3.17 -30.52
CA SER A 281 6.21 1.99 -31.01
C SER A 281 5.01 1.67 -30.11
N ASP A 282 5.00 0.54 -29.42
CA ASP A 282 3.92 0.11 -28.54
C ASP A 282 4.26 0.32 -27.05
N VAL A 283 5.23 1.17 -26.73
CA VAL A 283 5.61 1.53 -25.36
C VAL A 283 5.28 3.00 -25.11
N LEU A 284 4.46 3.28 -24.11
CA LEU A 284 4.24 4.63 -23.61
C LEU A 284 5.42 5.00 -22.69
N VAL A 285 6.20 5.99 -23.08
CA VAL A 285 7.30 6.55 -22.27
C VAL A 285 6.83 7.84 -21.66
N VAL A 286 6.99 7.97 -20.35
CA VAL A 286 6.55 9.15 -19.58
C VAL A 286 7.74 9.69 -18.81
N ASP A 287 8.03 10.96 -19.01
CA ASP A 287 9.08 11.72 -18.31
C ASP A 287 8.42 12.68 -17.31
N THR A 288 8.91 12.74 -16.07
CA THR A 288 8.30 13.53 -15.01
C THR A 288 9.31 14.25 -14.16
N LEU A 289 9.12 15.57 -14.03
CA LEU A 289 9.92 16.51 -13.25
C LEU A 289 9.01 17.37 -12.35
N GLY A 290 9.61 18.24 -11.53
CA GLY A 290 8.87 19.26 -10.79
C GLY A 290 8.13 18.70 -9.58
N PHE A 291 8.76 17.81 -8.84
CA PHE A 291 8.19 17.26 -7.61
C PHE A 291 8.36 18.15 -6.40
N LEU A 292 7.40 18.11 -5.49
CA LEU A 292 7.60 18.57 -4.11
C LEU A 292 8.44 17.55 -3.35
N PRO A 293 9.29 17.98 -2.39
CA PRO A 293 9.98 17.05 -1.50
C PRO A 293 9.00 16.17 -0.72
N GLY A 294 9.35 14.90 -0.52
CA GLY A 294 8.51 13.94 0.17
C GLY A 294 9.10 12.54 0.16
N MET A 295 8.21 11.54 0.04
CA MET A 295 8.57 10.14 -0.08
C MET A 295 8.17 9.63 -1.46
N LEU A 296 9.12 9.01 -2.16
CA LEU A 296 8.85 8.36 -3.45
C LEU A 296 8.20 6.99 -3.23
N SER A 297 8.75 6.21 -2.29
CA SER A 297 8.21 4.93 -1.83
C SER A 297 8.71 4.70 -0.40
N PRO A 298 7.91 4.93 0.63
CA PRO A 298 8.36 4.93 2.01
C PRO A 298 9.18 3.69 2.40
N PRO A 299 10.39 3.84 2.99
CA PRO A 299 11.02 5.06 3.47
C PRO A 299 11.93 5.79 2.46
N VAL A 300 11.86 5.50 1.16
CA VAL A 300 12.70 6.12 0.10
C VAL A 300 12.27 7.57 -0.11
N PRO A 301 13.10 8.57 0.26
CA PRO A 301 12.74 9.98 0.13
C PRO A 301 12.85 10.50 -1.30
N ASN A 302 12.29 11.67 -1.56
CA ASN A 302 12.57 12.45 -2.76
C ASN A 302 12.76 13.94 -2.44
N SER A 303 13.65 14.58 -3.19
CA SER A 303 13.88 16.01 -3.19
C SER A 303 13.14 16.70 -4.35
N ARG A 304 13.37 18.02 -4.52
CA ARG A 304 12.92 18.75 -5.71
C ARG A 304 13.67 18.36 -6.99
N MET A 305 14.80 17.66 -6.85
CA MET A 305 15.65 17.22 -7.97
C MET A 305 15.25 15.84 -8.49
N LEU A 306 14.17 15.26 -7.92
CA LEU A 306 13.65 13.99 -8.41
C LEU A 306 13.28 14.08 -9.89
N HIS A 307 13.76 13.11 -10.65
CA HIS A 307 13.38 12.84 -12.03
C HIS A 307 12.92 11.39 -12.14
N VAL A 308 11.80 11.15 -12.80
CA VAL A 308 11.23 9.82 -13.01
C VAL A 308 10.94 9.60 -14.48
N GLU A 309 11.51 8.56 -15.07
CA GLU A 309 11.08 8.02 -16.37
C GLU A 309 10.29 6.73 -16.14
N GLU A 310 9.14 6.61 -16.77
CA GLU A 310 8.30 5.42 -16.73
C GLU A 310 8.07 4.88 -18.14
N ARG A 311 8.01 3.56 -18.26
CA ARG A 311 7.76 2.85 -19.52
C ARG A 311 6.62 1.87 -19.32
N PHE A 312 5.48 2.14 -19.96
CA PHE A 312 4.30 1.30 -19.87
C PHE A 312 4.22 0.41 -21.10
N THR A 313 4.11 -0.89 -20.87
CA THR A 313 3.93 -1.92 -21.90
C THR A 313 2.60 -2.63 -21.68
N PHE A 314 1.76 -2.68 -22.70
CA PHE A 314 0.48 -3.38 -22.64
C PHE A 314 0.55 -4.69 -23.41
N ASP A 315 0.47 -5.80 -22.67
CA ASP A 315 0.31 -7.12 -23.26
C ASP A 315 -1.19 -7.36 -23.56
N THR A 316 -1.52 -7.39 -24.83
CA THR A 316 -2.89 -7.53 -25.32
C THR A 316 -3.42 -8.97 -25.27
N GLU A 317 -2.57 -9.97 -25.03
CA GLU A 317 -2.96 -11.38 -24.87
C GLU A 317 -3.37 -11.65 -23.42
N SER A 318 -2.52 -11.26 -22.49
CA SER A 318 -2.79 -11.41 -21.05
C SER A 318 -3.61 -10.28 -20.44
N MET A 319 -3.86 -9.20 -21.18
CA MET A 319 -4.52 -7.97 -20.71
C MET A 319 -3.84 -7.38 -19.47
N THR A 320 -2.50 -7.32 -19.51
CA THR A 320 -1.69 -6.76 -18.43
C THR A 320 -0.96 -5.52 -18.88
N LEU A 321 -0.95 -4.51 -18.00
CA LEU A 321 -0.21 -3.28 -18.17
C LEU A 321 0.99 -3.30 -17.20
N THR A 322 2.19 -3.44 -17.72
CA THR A 322 3.42 -3.43 -16.94
C THR A 322 4.06 -2.05 -17.01
N ARG A 323 4.40 -1.49 -15.85
CA ARG A 323 5.20 -0.28 -15.73
C ARG A 323 6.59 -0.65 -15.25
N HIS A 324 7.63 -0.18 -15.96
CA HIS A 324 8.99 -0.08 -15.46
C HIS A 324 9.29 1.38 -15.19
N PHE A 325 9.96 1.68 -14.09
CA PHE A 325 10.36 3.05 -13.79
C PHE A 325 11.81 3.15 -13.35
N GLU A 326 12.40 4.27 -13.68
CA GLU A 326 13.73 4.71 -13.27
C GLU A 326 13.57 6.05 -12.58
N ALA A 327 14.09 6.17 -11.34
CA ALA A 327 14.06 7.41 -10.59
C ALA A 327 15.48 7.81 -10.18
N THR A 328 15.84 9.04 -10.43
CA THR A 328 17.11 9.64 -10.00
C THR A 328 16.86 10.85 -9.14
N ASP A 329 17.59 10.96 -8.06
CA ASP A 329 17.58 12.11 -7.17
C ASP A 329 18.99 12.33 -6.60
N PRO A 330 19.76 13.28 -7.15
CA PRO A 330 21.16 13.47 -6.80
C PRO A 330 21.37 13.93 -5.34
N VAL A 331 20.30 14.35 -4.65
CA VAL A 331 20.36 14.69 -3.22
C VAL A 331 20.38 13.44 -2.38
N TYR A 332 19.55 12.44 -2.72
CA TYR A 332 19.32 11.28 -1.86
C TYR A 332 19.88 9.96 -2.39
N TYR A 333 20.15 9.84 -3.73
CA TYR A 333 20.58 8.60 -4.35
C TYR A 333 21.96 8.73 -5.00
N GLU A 334 22.80 7.71 -4.79
CA GLU A 334 24.10 7.57 -5.48
C GLU A 334 23.94 6.83 -6.82
N ASP A 335 22.84 6.06 -6.98
CA ASP A 335 22.51 5.30 -8.19
C ASP A 335 21.03 5.50 -8.56
N THR A 336 20.58 4.85 -9.63
CA THR A 336 19.18 4.91 -10.06
C THR A 336 18.31 3.95 -9.27
N TYR A 337 17.21 4.46 -8.72
CA TYR A 337 16.16 3.65 -8.13
C TYR A 337 15.31 3.05 -9.25
N LEU A 338 15.37 1.74 -9.41
CA LEU A 338 14.64 1.00 -10.44
C LEU A 338 13.47 0.24 -9.82
N GLY A 339 12.36 0.15 -10.53
CA GLY A 339 11.25 -0.67 -10.11
C GLY A 339 10.33 -1.07 -11.25
N SER A 340 9.44 -2.00 -10.93
CA SER A 340 8.46 -2.52 -11.89
C SER A 340 7.22 -2.99 -11.15
N ASP A 341 6.06 -2.71 -11.72
CA ASP A 341 4.77 -3.23 -11.27
C ASP A 341 3.90 -3.62 -12.46
N THR A 342 2.89 -4.45 -12.18
CA THR A 342 1.98 -4.96 -13.20
C THR A 342 0.54 -4.81 -12.74
N MET A 343 -0.26 -4.17 -13.59
CA MET A 343 -1.70 -4.04 -13.43
C MET A 343 -2.42 -5.04 -14.30
N LYS A 344 -3.52 -5.57 -13.80
CA LYS A 344 -4.51 -6.33 -14.58
C LYS A 344 -5.77 -5.50 -14.74
N MET A 345 -6.61 -5.84 -15.70
CA MET A 345 -7.94 -5.25 -15.78
C MET A 345 -8.66 -5.46 -14.45
N ALA A 346 -9.28 -4.39 -13.96
CA ALA A 346 -9.85 -4.37 -12.62
C ALA A 346 -11.03 -5.33 -12.46
N ASP A 347 -11.13 -5.87 -11.26
CA ASP A 347 -12.22 -6.74 -10.78
C ASP A 347 -13.35 -5.96 -10.10
N LEU A 348 -13.16 -4.65 -9.93
CA LEU A 348 -14.15 -3.66 -9.50
C LEU A 348 -14.01 -2.40 -10.35
N PRO A 349 -15.08 -1.62 -10.51
CA PRO A 349 -14.97 -0.32 -11.17
C PRO A 349 -14.14 0.67 -10.33
N TYR A 350 -13.46 1.59 -11.02
CA TYR A 350 -12.88 2.75 -10.38
C TYR A 350 -13.95 3.53 -9.60
N GLY A 351 -13.62 3.96 -8.41
CA GLY A 351 -14.50 4.73 -7.54
C GLY A 351 -13.72 5.65 -6.60
N PRO A 352 -14.42 6.56 -5.91
CA PRO A 352 -13.79 7.49 -4.98
C PRO A 352 -13.12 6.74 -3.83
N ASP A 353 -12.01 7.29 -3.34
CA ASP A 353 -11.35 6.84 -2.13
C ASP A 353 -12.06 7.45 -0.91
N GLU A 354 -12.64 6.59 -0.08
CA GLU A 354 -13.21 6.98 1.22
C GLU A 354 -12.10 6.94 2.28
N CYS A 355 -11.20 7.92 2.26
CA CYS A 355 -10.12 8.02 3.22
C CYS A 355 -10.56 8.79 4.46
N LYS A 356 -10.12 8.33 5.64
CA LYS A 356 -10.28 9.01 6.92
C LYS A 356 -8.89 9.12 7.56
N GLU A 357 -8.52 10.34 7.95
CA GLU A 357 -7.25 10.59 8.64
C GLU A 357 -7.13 9.72 9.90
N LEU A 358 -5.95 9.13 10.08
CA LEU A 358 -5.64 8.38 11.28
C LEU A 358 -4.99 9.32 12.31
N THR A 359 -5.74 9.67 13.34
CA THR A 359 -5.22 10.42 14.48
C THR A 359 -4.97 9.43 15.62
N PHE A 360 -3.70 9.23 15.99
CA PHE A 360 -3.35 8.39 17.16
C PHE A 360 -3.60 9.09 18.50
N VAL A 361 -3.96 10.38 18.48
CA VAL A 361 -4.20 11.21 19.68
C VAL A 361 -5.50 10.84 20.40
N ASP A 362 -6.46 10.23 19.71
CA ASP A 362 -7.76 9.88 20.28
C ASP A 362 -7.75 8.58 21.10
N PHE A 363 -6.60 7.91 21.23
CA PHE A 363 -6.50 6.62 21.90
C PHE A 363 -6.26 6.72 23.41
N ASP A 364 -5.76 7.85 23.90
CA ASP A 364 -5.46 8.06 25.33
C ASP A 364 -6.55 8.86 26.08
N GLN A 365 -7.62 9.29 25.42
CA GLN A 365 -8.64 10.19 26.01
C GLN A 365 -10.09 9.68 26.01
N GLN A 366 -10.33 8.39 25.75
CA GLN A 366 -11.69 7.82 25.88
C GLN A 366 -11.79 6.77 26.96
#